data_46876258e90978f2b3eff8490b172585
#
_entry.id   46876258e90978f2b3eff8490b172585
#
_cell.length_a   1.000
_cell.length_b   1.000
_cell.length_c   1.000
_cell.angle_alpha   90.00
_cell.angle_beta   90.00
_cell.angle_gamma   90.00
#
_symmetry.space_group_name_H-M   'P 1'
#
loop_
_entity.id
_entity.type
_entity.pdbx_description
1 polymer ?
#
loop_
_entity_poly.entity_id
_entity_poly.type
_entity_poly.pdbx_seq_one_letter_code
_entity_poly.pdbx_strand_id
1 'polypeptide(L)'
;STDATNASRTLLYNIHEGCWDEELLSLFNIPKSMLPTVCDSAAEFGYTDKKIFGAQLPISSLIGDQHSALVGQACFEPGMVKSTYGTGCFALINTGETAVTSSNKLLTTIAFQLDNKPCYALEGSIFVAGAAVQWLRDNLKFIKTADQSEKLALQADPNQDVYLVPAFVGLGAPYWDPDCRGALYGLTRNTGAAEITKAALESVCYQTSDLLVAIEKDWQSNKTNIIRVDGGMAASDWTMQM
;
A
#
# COMPACT_ATOMS: atom_id res chain seq x y z
N SER A 1 3.07 -25.16 -2.69
CA SER A 1 3.06 -24.45 -1.41
C SER A 1 2.90 -22.94 -1.63
N THR A 2 2.45 -22.24 -0.61
CA THR A 2 2.41 -20.77 -0.51
C THR A 2 2.80 -20.39 0.92
N ASP A 3 2.97 -19.07 1.19
CA ASP A 3 3.18 -18.60 2.55
C ASP A 3 1.91 -17.97 3.15
N ALA A 4 1.92 -17.72 4.45
CA ALA A 4 0.79 -17.16 5.17
C ALA A 4 0.41 -15.74 4.70
N THR A 5 1.37 -14.91 4.24
CA THR A 5 1.08 -13.56 3.75
C THR A 5 0.28 -13.60 2.45
N ASN A 6 0.66 -14.46 1.50
CA ASN A 6 -0.09 -14.65 0.26
C ASN A 6 -1.44 -15.32 0.51
N ALA A 7 -1.50 -16.33 1.41
CA ALA A 7 -2.75 -16.99 1.78
C ALA A 7 -3.77 -15.99 2.35
N SER A 8 -3.34 -15.08 3.22
CA SER A 8 -4.21 -14.06 3.84
C SER A 8 -4.84 -13.08 2.85
N ARG A 9 -4.33 -12.99 1.60
CA ARG A 9 -4.88 -12.10 0.54
C ARG A 9 -5.94 -12.78 -0.33
N THR A 10 -6.18 -14.07 -0.15
CA THR A 10 -7.08 -14.84 -1.01
C THR A 10 -8.56 -14.69 -0.66
N LEU A 11 -8.91 -14.14 0.51
CA LEU A 11 -10.25 -14.15 1.11
C LEU A 11 -10.78 -15.57 1.43
N LEU A 12 -9.89 -16.57 1.46
CA LEU A 12 -10.22 -17.96 1.75
C LEU A 12 -9.48 -18.50 2.98
N TYR A 13 -8.54 -17.71 3.52
CA TYR A 13 -7.70 -18.11 4.64
C TYR A 13 -8.15 -17.40 5.92
N ASN A 14 -8.43 -18.18 6.94
CA ASN A 14 -8.75 -17.67 8.27
C ASN A 14 -7.46 -17.29 8.99
N ILE A 15 -7.21 -15.99 9.09
CA ILE A 15 -5.98 -15.44 9.67
C ILE A 15 -5.90 -15.66 11.18
N HIS A 16 -7.01 -15.89 11.86
CA HIS A 16 -7.07 -16.14 13.31
C HIS A 16 -6.76 -17.60 13.64
N GLU A 17 -7.24 -18.54 12.81
CA GLU A 17 -7.06 -19.98 12.99
C GLU A 17 -5.82 -20.52 12.24
N GLY A 18 -5.27 -19.74 11.32
CA GLY A 18 -4.09 -20.16 10.54
C GLY A 18 -4.38 -21.30 9.56
N CYS A 19 -5.59 -21.35 9.00
CA CYS A 19 -5.99 -22.40 8.06
C CYS A 19 -6.93 -21.89 6.97
N TRP A 20 -7.10 -22.70 5.92
CA TRP A 20 -8.13 -22.45 4.91
C TRP A 20 -9.51 -22.59 5.53
N ASP A 21 -10.38 -21.59 5.34
CA ASP A 21 -11.70 -21.48 5.94
C ASP A 21 -12.72 -22.34 5.20
N GLU A 22 -13.24 -23.38 5.86
CA GLU A 22 -14.17 -24.34 5.26
C GLU A 22 -15.51 -23.72 4.85
N GLU A 23 -15.98 -22.71 5.60
CA GLU A 23 -17.23 -22.01 5.30
C GLU A 23 -17.07 -21.16 4.04
N LEU A 24 -15.96 -20.41 3.93
CA LEU A 24 -15.65 -19.62 2.74
C LEU A 24 -15.40 -20.50 1.50
N LEU A 25 -14.70 -21.62 1.69
CA LEU A 25 -14.49 -22.57 0.60
C LEU A 25 -15.82 -23.14 0.10
N SER A 26 -16.72 -23.48 1.00
CA SER A 26 -18.07 -23.95 0.65
C SER A 26 -18.87 -22.87 -0.06
N LEU A 27 -18.84 -21.64 0.44
CA LEU A 27 -19.56 -20.50 -0.13
C LEU A 27 -19.12 -20.20 -1.57
N PHE A 28 -17.84 -20.25 -1.83
CA PHE A 28 -17.27 -20.02 -3.19
C PHE A 28 -17.18 -21.28 -4.04
N ASN A 29 -17.63 -22.44 -3.50
CA ASN A 29 -17.57 -23.73 -4.17
C ASN A 29 -16.15 -24.11 -4.64
N ILE A 30 -15.15 -23.91 -3.78
CA ILE A 30 -13.74 -24.19 -4.04
C ILE A 30 -13.34 -25.48 -3.32
N PRO A 31 -12.95 -26.55 -4.03
CA PRO A 31 -12.46 -27.76 -3.38
C PRO A 31 -11.15 -27.52 -2.63
N LYS A 32 -11.10 -27.92 -1.35
CA LYS A 32 -9.89 -27.80 -0.50
C LYS A 32 -8.65 -28.45 -1.11
N SER A 33 -8.85 -29.52 -1.92
CA SER A 33 -7.76 -30.23 -2.59
C SER A 33 -7.02 -29.39 -3.66
N MET A 34 -7.61 -28.27 -4.10
CA MET A 34 -6.98 -27.33 -5.03
C MET A 34 -6.05 -26.33 -4.34
N LEU A 35 -6.15 -26.20 -3.02
CA LEU A 35 -5.40 -25.18 -2.28
C LEU A 35 -4.02 -25.69 -1.88
N PRO A 36 -2.99 -24.80 -1.93
CA PRO A 36 -1.64 -25.17 -1.56
C PRO A 36 -1.48 -25.32 -0.04
N THR A 37 -0.45 -26.04 0.37
CA THR A 37 0.00 -26.02 1.76
C THR A 37 0.51 -24.62 2.10
N VAL A 38 0.06 -24.06 3.21
CA VAL A 38 0.51 -22.77 3.73
C VAL A 38 1.70 -23.02 4.66
N CYS A 39 2.80 -22.30 4.42
CA CYS A 39 4.04 -22.40 5.17
C CYS A 39 4.37 -21.05 5.83
N ASP A 40 5.39 -21.04 6.68
CA ASP A 40 6.00 -19.81 7.16
C ASP A 40 6.58 -18.99 5.99
N SER A 41 6.75 -17.68 6.18
CA SER A 41 7.34 -16.80 5.18
C SER A 41 8.81 -17.13 4.92
N ALA A 42 9.52 -17.72 5.91
CA ALA A 42 10.84 -18.32 5.77
C ALA A 42 10.72 -19.84 5.97
N ALA A 43 10.69 -20.57 4.86
CA ALA A 43 10.56 -22.03 4.82
C ALA A 43 11.20 -22.60 3.56
N GLU A 44 11.33 -23.92 3.46
CA GLU A 44 11.78 -24.58 2.25
C GLU A 44 10.63 -24.72 1.24
N PHE A 45 10.68 -23.96 0.15
CA PHE A 45 9.71 -24.02 -0.94
C PHE A 45 10.15 -24.84 -2.13
N GLY A 46 11.37 -25.39 -2.08
CA GLY A 46 11.98 -26.22 -3.12
C GLY A 46 13.29 -25.63 -3.63
N TYR A 47 13.67 -26.04 -4.85
CA TYR A 47 14.94 -25.66 -5.45
C TYR A 47 14.75 -25.19 -6.88
N THR A 48 15.66 -24.30 -7.34
CA THR A 48 15.69 -23.89 -8.75
C THR A 48 16.08 -25.05 -9.67
N ASP A 49 15.58 -25.05 -10.90
CA ASP A 49 16.02 -26.03 -11.92
C ASP A 49 17.44 -25.64 -12.41
N LYS A 50 18.39 -26.58 -12.22
CA LYS A 50 19.79 -26.42 -12.65
C LYS A 50 19.92 -26.15 -14.14
N LYS A 51 19.00 -26.70 -14.98
CA LYS A 51 19.01 -26.51 -16.43
C LYS A 51 18.69 -25.07 -16.83
N ILE A 52 17.87 -24.38 -16.03
CA ILE A 52 17.46 -23.00 -16.29
C ILE A 52 18.40 -22.03 -15.60
N PHE A 53 18.77 -22.30 -14.35
CA PHE A 53 19.52 -21.38 -13.50
C PHE A 53 21.04 -21.63 -13.50
N GLY A 54 21.50 -22.75 -14.08
CA GLY A 54 22.90 -23.14 -14.04
C GLY A 54 23.35 -23.80 -12.71
N ALA A 55 22.61 -23.56 -11.63
CA ALA A 55 22.81 -24.13 -10.31
C ALA A 55 21.49 -24.49 -9.64
N GLN A 56 21.51 -25.45 -8.73
CA GLN A 56 20.38 -25.77 -7.86
C GLN A 56 20.49 -24.93 -6.59
N LEU A 57 19.66 -23.88 -6.50
CA LEU A 57 19.61 -22.97 -5.36
C LEU A 57 18.35 -23.23 -4.55
N PRO A 58 18.38 -23.21 -3.20
CA PRO A 58 17.18 -23.34 -2.39
C PRO A 58 16.29 -22.09 -2.53
N ILE A 59 14.98 -22.31 -2.60
CA ILE A 59 13.97 -21.27 -2.47
C ILE A 59 13.53 -21.30 -1.01
N SER A 60 14.07 -20.40 -0.20
CA SER A 60 13.97 -20.42 1.26
C SER A 60 13.05 -19.35 1.84
N SER A 61 12.39 -18.57 0.99
CA SER A 61 11.40 -17.57 1.41
C SER A 61 10.37 -17.33 0.32
N LEU A 62 9.14 -17.07 0.74
CA LEU A 62 8.04 -16.64 -0.08
C LEU A 62 7.22 -15.66 0.74
N ILE A 63 6.93 -14.47 0.18
CA ILE A 63 6.24 -13.40 0.89
C ILE A 63 5.58 -12.47 -0.14
N GLY A 64 4.40 -11.93 0.17
CA GLY A 64 3.74 -10.94 -0.70
C GLY A 64 4.57 -9.66 -0.83
N ASP A 65 4.47 -8.97 -1.95
CA ASP A 65 5.31 -7.79 -2.28
C ASP A 65 5.19 -6.66 -1.23
N GLN A 66 3.98 -6.32 -0.80
CA GLN A 66 3.76 -5.29 0.22
C GLN A 66 4.28 -5.71 1.60
N HIS A 67 4.20 -6.99 1.90
CA HIS A 67 4.70 -7.59 3.13
C HIS A 67 6.23 -7.69 3.11
N SER A 68 6.82 -8.03 1.95
CA SER A 68 8.27 -8.01 1.78
C SER A 68 8.84 -6.60 1.90
N ALA A 69 8.11 -5.58 1.45
CA ALA A 69 8.50 -4.18 1.67
C ALA A 69 8.48 -3.80 3.15
N LEU A 70 7.48 -4.29 3.93
CA LEU A 70 7.45 -4.10 5.39
C LEU A 70 8.69 -4.69 6.07
N VAL A 71 9.05 -5.92 5.69
CA VAL A 71 10.27 -6.60 6.18
C VAL A 71 11.54 -5.88 5.70
N GLY A 72 11.59 -5.50 4.41
CA GLY A 72 12.72 -4.79 3.81
C GLY A 72 12.97 -3.42 4.43
N GLN A 73 11.91 -2.75 4.89
CA GLN A 73 11.98 -1.49 5.67
C GLN A 73 12.27 -1.73 7.16
N ALA A 74 12.52 -2.97 7.56
CA ALA A 74 12.78 -3.36 8.95
C ALA A 74 11.68 -2.93 9.94
N CYS A 75 10.41 -3.03 9.53
CA CYS A 75 9.26 -2.75 10.38
C CYS A 75 8.87 -3.98 11.20
N PHE A 76 9.77 -4.42 12.09
CA PHE A 76 9.61 -5.64 12.88
C PHE A 76 8.88 -5.42 14.22
N GLU A 77 8.88 -4.19 14.73
CA GLU A 77 8.24 -3.88 16.01
C GLU A 77 6.80 -3.37 15.82
N PRO A 78 5.88 -3.72 16.75
CA PRO A 78 4.53 -3.16 16.73
C PRO A 78 4.52 -1.62 16.74
N GLY A 79 3.71 -1.04 15.87
CA GLY A 79 3.63 0.41 15.67
C GLY A 79 4.54 0.97 14.59
N MET A 80 5.47 0.17 14.03
CA MET A 80 6.26 0.58 12.88
C MET A 80 5.41 0.58 11.59
N VAL A 81 5.54 1.66 10.81
CA VAL A 81 4.79 1.85 9.57
C VAL A 81 5.73 1.92 8.38
N LYS A 82 5.37 1.21 7.32
CA LYS A 82 5.93 1.44 5.99
C LYS A 82 4.87 1.98 5.05
N SER A 83 5.26 2.81 4.08
CA SER A 83 4.40 3.27 3.00
C SER A 83 5.14 3.22 1.67
N THR A 84 4.59 2.46 0.72
CA THR A 84 5.17 2.32 -0.63
C THR A 84 4.42 3.20 -1.60
N TYR A 85 5.08 4.22 -2.13
CA TYR A 85 4.52 5.18 -3.08
C TYR A 85 4.87 4.80 -4.53
N GLY A 86 4.07 3.88 -5.09
CA GLY A 86 4.12 3.47 -6.49
C GLY A 86 3.04 4.17 -7.33
N THR A 87 2.37 3.45 -8.22
CA THR A 87 1.19 3.93 -8.96
C THR A 87 0.08 4.36 -8.01
N GLY A 88 -0.22 3.53 -7.01
CA GLY A 88 -0.95 3.86 -5.79
C GLY A 88 0.01 3.98 -4.61
N CYS A 89 -0.55 4.08 -3.41
CA CYS A 89 0.21 4.03 -2.16
C CYS A 89 -0.38 2.94 -1.25
N PHE A 90 0.50 2.13 -0.66
CA PHE A 90 0.13 1.04 0.25
C PHE A 90 0.88 1.21 1.57
N ALA A 91 0.13 1.57 2.61
CA ALA A 91 0.66 1.71 3.95
C ALA A 91 0.29 0.48 4.81
N LEU A 92 1.29 -0.07 5.51
CA LEU A 92 1.11 -1.14 6.47
C LEU A 92 1.69 -0.72 7.82
N ILE A 93 0.92 -0.93 8.89
CA ILE A 93 1.42 -0.84 10.26
C ILE A 93 1.51 -2.23 10.86
N ASN A 94 2.66 -2.57 11.41
CA ASN A 94 2.85 -3.79 12.19
C ASN A 94 2.04 -3.71 13.49
N THR A 95 1.17 -4.68 13.75
CA THR A 95 0.34 -4.78 14.96
C THR A 95 0.79 -5.90 15.90
N GLY A 96 1.92 -6.55 15.59
CA GLY A 96 2.47 -7.65 16.39
C GLY A 96 1.59 -8.88 16.36
N GLU A 97 1.37 -9.48 17.52
CA GLU A 97 0.56 -10.69 17.69
C GLU A 97 -0.96 -10.41 17.70
N THR A 98 -1.37 -9.15 17.54
CA THR A 98 -2.77 -8.74 17.61
C THR A 98 -3.37 -8.55 16.23
N ALA A 99 -4.32 -9.41 15.86
CA ALA A 99 -5.16 -9.22 14.68
C ALA A 99 -6.22 -8.16 14.98
N VAL A 100 -5.94 -6.90 14.68
CA VAL A 100 -6.83 -5.77 14.96
C VAL A 100 -8.00 -5.75 13.98
N THR A 101 -9.23 -5.81 14.48
CA THR A 101 -10.42 -5.57 13.65
C THR A 101 -10.60 -4.07 13.45
N SER A 102 -10.46 -3.61 12.23
CA SER A 102 -10.57 -2.19 11.89
C SER A 102 -12.03 -1.70 11.95
N SER A 103 -12.25 -0.59 12.64
CA SER A 103 -13.50 0.18 12.61
C SER A 103 -13.47 1.30 11.57
N ASN A 104 -12.29 1.59 11.01
CA ASN A 104 -12.04 2.66 10.04
C ASN A 104 -11.77 2.12 8.61
N LYS A 105 -12.29 0.92 8.32
CA LYS A 105 -12.23 0.29 6.99
C LYS A 105 -10.81 0.00 6.49
N LEU A 106 -9.86 -0.26 7.38
CA LEU A 106 -8.55 -0.81 7.03
C LEU A 106 -8.65 -2.33 6.92
N LEU A 107 -7.69 -2.94 6.24
CA LEU A 107 -7.62 -4.39 6.08
C LEU A 107 -6.67 -4.98 7.12
N THR A 108 -7.13 -6.04 7.82
CA THR A 108 -6.26 -6.83 8.68
C THR A 108 -5.63 -7.95 7.86
N THR A 109 -4.33 -8.13 7.97
CA THR A 109 -3.56 -9.11 7.20
C THR A 109 -2.45 -9.73 8.05
N ILE A 110 -1.87 -10.85 7.60
CA ILE A 110 -0.64 -11.39 8.19
C ILE A 110 0.54 -10.65 7.56
N ALA A 111 1.32 -9.94 8.37
CA ALA A 111 2.51 -9.21 7.95
C ALA A 111 3.65 -10.15 7.52
N PHE A 112 3.91 -11.16 8.34
CA PHE A 112 4.80 -12.31 8.10
C PHE A 112 4.49 -13.39 9.12
N GLN A 113 4.93 -14.62 8.86
CA GLN A 113 4.83 -15.72 9.80
C GLN A 113 6.18 -16.41 9.94
N LEU A 114 6.64 -16.62 11.16
CA LEU A 114 7.87 -17.33 11.50
C LEU A 114 7.63 -18.29 12.68
N ASP A 115 8.18 -19.49 12.61
CA ASP A 115 8.00 -20.52 13.65
C ASP A 115 6.50 -20.79 14.00
N ASN A 116 5.64 -20.78 12.98
CA ASN A 116 4.17 -20.88 13.09
C ASN A 116 3.54 -19.77 13.95
N LYS A 117 4.21 -18.64 14.12
CA LYS A 117 3.70 -17.47 14.83
C LYS A 117 3.41 -16.34 13.84
N PRO A 118 2.15 -15.97 13.63
CA PRO A 118 1.80 -14.86 12.76
C PRO A 118 2.11 -13.53 13.45
N CYS A 119 2.71 -12.62 12.70
CA CYS A 119 2.72 -11.20 12.98
C CYS A 119 1.66 -10.55 12.11
N TYR A 120 0.81 -9.71 12.66
CA TYR A 120 -0.28 -9.06 11.93
C TYR A 120 0.06 -7.64 11.53
N ALA A 121 -0.70 -7.12 10.57
CA ALA A 121 -0.65 -5.72 10.17
C ALA A 121 -2.06 -5.20 9.85
N LEU A 122 -2.25 -3.88 10.00
CA LEU A 122 -3.32 -3.15 9.35
C LEU A 122 -2.79 -2.54 8.06
N GLU A 123 -3.56 -2.67 6.98
CA GLU A 123 -3.24 -2.15 5.67
C GLU A 123 -4.28 -1.15 5.19
N GLY A 124 -3.81 -0.06 4.59
CA GLY A 124 -4.64 0.85 3.83
C GLY A 124 -4.05 1.13 2.46
N SER A 125 -4.93 1.26 1.47
CA SER A 125 -4.57 1.43 0.06
C SER A 125 -5.12 2.73 -0.48
N ILE A 126 -4.26 3.54 -1.09
CA ILE A 126 -4.59 4.73 -1.87
C ILE A 126 -4.42 4.34 -3.34
N PHE A 127 -5.47 4.46 -4.14
CA PHE A 127 -5.44 3.96 -5.52
C PHE A 127 -4.62 4.83 -6.47
N VAL A 128 -4.54 6.13 -6.18
CA VAL A 128 -3.88 7.10 -7.05
C VAL A 128 -2.84 7.88 -6.26
N ALA A 129 -1.56 7.56 -6.46
CA ALA A 129 -0.41 8.30 -5.95
C ALA A 129 0.48 8.71 -7.14
N GLY A 130 1.47 7.94 -7.53
CA GLY A 130 2.27 8.20 -8.71
C GLY A 130 1.47 8.26 -10.01
N ALA A 131 0.29 7.62 -10.05
CA ALA A 131 -0.64 7.75 -11.18
C ALA A 131 -1.10 9.20 -11.42
N ALA A 132 -1.16 10.05 -10.39
CA ALA A 132 -1.43 11.47 -10.56
C ALA A 132 -0.30 12.17 -11.34
N VAL A 133 0.95 11.84 -11.04
CA VAL A 133 2.12 12.36 -11.77
C VAL A 133 2.16 11.83 -13.20
N GLN A 134 1.82 10.55 -13.41
CA GLN A 134 1.68 9.99 -14.75
C GLN A 134 0.59 10.71 -15.55
N TRP A 135 -0.55 11.02 -14.94
CA TRP A 135 -1.62 11.78 -15.57
C TRP A 135 -1.17 13.18 -16.00
N LEU A 136 -0.43 13.91 -15.14
CA LEU A 136 0.17 15.20 -15.50
C LEU A 136 1.12 15.09 -16.69
N ARG A 137 1.89 14.01 -16.78
CA ARG A 137 2.86 13.76 -17.86
C ARG A 137 2.18 13.29 -19.13
N ASP A 138 1.35 12.25 -19.05
CA ASP A 138 0.90 11.48 -20.21
C ASP A 138 -0.39 12.03 -20.83
N ASN A 139 -1.26 12.62 -20.01
CA ASN A 139 -2.55 13.15 -20.48
C ASN A 139 -2.53 14.68 -20.60
N LEU A 140 -2.14 15.40 -19.55
CA LEU A 140 -2.11 16.87 -19.57
C LEU A 140 -0.88 17.45 -20.26
N LYS A 141 0.21 16.67 -20.38
CA LYS A 141 1.48 17.11 -20.99
C LYS A 141 2.12 18.33 -20.30
N PHE A 142 1.88 18.51 -19.01
CA PHE A 142 2.45 19.61 -18.22
C PHE A 142 3.92 19.38 -17.91
N ILE A 143 4.36 18.15 -17.85
CA ILE A 143 5.73 17.70 -17.61
C ILE A 143 6.13 16.63 -18.62
N LYS A 144 7.41 16.44 -18.83
CA LYS A 144 7.96 15.38 -19.71
C LYS A 144 8.43 14.17 -18.90
N THR A 145 8.92 14.40 -17.69
CA THR A 145 9.45 13.39 -16.78
C THR A 145 8.92 13.63 -15.37
N ALA A 146 8.85 12.60 -14.53
CA ALA A 146 8.26 12.70 -13.20
C ALA A 146 9.02 13.67 -12.28
N ASP A 147 10.34 13.75 -12.40
CA ASP A 147 11.20 14.67 -11.63
C ASP A 147 10.91 16.16 -11.88
N GLN A 148 10.25 16.50 -13.00
CA GLN A 148 9.83 17.85 -13.29
C GLN A 148 8.62 18.31 -12.47
N SER A 149 7.87 17.37 -11.89
CA SER A 149 6.63 17.70 -11.15
C SER A 149 6.90 18.59 -9.94
N GLU A 150 7.92 18.26 -9.14
CA GLU A 150 8.31 19.09 -7.98
C GLU A 150 8.74 20.49 -8.41
N LYS A 151 9.59 20.58 -9.43
CA LYS A 151 10.08 21.89 -9.94
C LYS A 151 8.96 22.77 -10.49
N LEU A 152 7.93 22.15 -11.08
CA LEU A 152 6.76 22.87 -11.58
C LEU A 152 5.83 23.28 -10.42
N ALA A 153 5.58 22.40 -9.47
CA ALA A 153 4.76 22.68 -8.28
C ALA A 153 5.32 23.86 -7.45
N LEU A 154 6.63 23.96 -7.33
CA LEU A 154 7.30 25.06 -6.63
C LEU A 154 7.11 26.45 -7.30
N GLN A 155 6.63 26.49 -8.53
CA GLN A 155 6.30 27.74 -9.23
C GLN A 155 4.86 28.21 -9.02
N ALA A 156 4.04 27.38 -8.34
CA ALA A 156 2.63 27.73 -8.07
C ALA A 156 2.52 28.96 -7.18
N ASP A 157 1.53 29.80 -7.49
CA ASP A 157 1.20 30.95 -6.63
C ASP A 157 0.70 30.46 -5.25
N PRO A 158 1.40 30.80 -4.16
CA PRO A 158 1.04 30.33 -2.81
C PRO A 158 -0.31 30.89 -2.32
N ASN A 159 -0.89 31.88 -3.00
CA ASN A 159 -2.18 32.48 -2.65
C ASN A 159 -3.37 31.80 -3.37
N GLN A 160 -3.11 30.77 -4.19
CA GLN A 160 -4.17 30.02 -4.85
C GLN A 160 -4.42 28.70 -4.13
N ASP A 161 -5.65 28.51 -3.66
CA ASP A 161 -6.12 27.29 -2.99
C ASP A 161 -6.77 26.36 -4.02
N VAL A 162 -5.92 25.64 -4.78
CA VAL A 162 -6.35 24.66 -5.76
C VAL A 162 -6.18 23.26 -5.16
N TYR A 163 -7.24 22.44 -5.22
CA TYR A 163 -7.23 21.08 -4.69
C TYR A 163 -7.63 20.07 -5.78
N LEU A 164 -6.93 18.94 -5.79
CA LEU A 164 -7.30 17.77 -6.61
C LEU A 164 -7.81 16.64 -5.72
N VAL A 165 -9.00 16.12 -6.05
CA VAL A 165 -9.43 14.80 -5.60
C VAL A 165 -9.06 13.80 -6.69
N PRO A 166 -8.05 12.95 -6.49
CA PRO A 166 -7.51 12.10 -7.56
C PRO A 166 -8.25 10.77 -7.69
N ALA A 167 -9.58 10.78 -7.60
CA ALA A 167 -10.41 9.57 -7.64
C ALA A 167 -10.59 9.06 -9.08
N PHE A 168 -9.50 8.89 -9.85
CA PHE A 168 -9.56 8.47 -11.26
C PHE A 168 -10.15 7.07 -11.45
N VAL A 169 -10.01 6.21 -10.46
CA VAL A 169 -10.53 4.84 -10.39
C VAL A 169 -11.32 4.59 -9.10
N GLY A 170 -11.94 5.64 -8.56
CA GLY A 170 -12.55 5.64 -7.24
C GLY A 170 -11.55 5.99 -6.14
N LEU A 171 -12.01 5.96 -4.88
CA LEU A 171 -11.21 6.17 -3.68
C LEU A 171 -11.00 4.85 -2.94
N GLY A 172 -9.77 4.62 -2.49
CA GLY A 172 -9.40 3.49 -1.63
C GLY A 172 -9.73 3.74 -0.16
N ALA A 173 -8.94 3.15 0.74
CA ALA A 173 -9.09 3.32 2.17
C ALA A 173 -8.90 4.80 2.59
N PRO A 174 -9.63 5.29 3.60
CA PRO A 174 -10.68 4.62 4.37
C PRO A 174 -12.08 4.74 3.75
N TYR A 175 -12.20 5.31 2.55
CA TYR A 175 -13.49 5.65 1.93
C TYR A 175 -14.15 4.46 1.24
N TRP A 176 -13.39 3.72 0.41
CA TRP A 176 -13.85 2.59 -0.41
C TRP A 176 -15.05 2.97 -1.28
N ASP A 177 -14.93 4.09 -2.00
CA ASP A 177 -15.94 4.58 -2.94
C ASP A 177 -15.48 4.31 -4.39
N PRO A 178 -15.97 3.24 -5.04
CA PRO A 178 -15.59 2.89 -6.41
C PRO A 178 -16.24 3.81 -7.46
N ASP A 179 -17.30 4.53 -7.10
CA ASP A 179 -18.09 5.35 -8.01
C ASP A 179 -17.63 6.82 -8.04
N CYS A 180 -16.87 7.24 -7.02
CA CYS A 180 -16.27 8.57 -6.98
C CYS A 180 -15.34 8.80 -8.17
N ARG A 181 -15.29 10.04 -8.67
CA ARG A 181 -14.40 10.43 -9.75
C ARG A 181 -13.62 11.68 -9.38
N GLY A 182 -12.49 11.87 -10.10
CA GLY A 182 -11.59 12.99 -9.86
C GLY A 182 -12.27 14.34 -10.06
N ALA A 183 -11.85 15.32 -9.23
CA ALA A 183 -12.35 16.68 -9.32
C ALA A 183 -11.23 17.69 -8.97
N LEU A 184 -11.29 18.87 -9.61
CA LEU A 184 -10.46 20.02 -9.27
C LEU A 184 -11.36 21.11 -8.66
N TYR A 185 -10.92 21.66 -7.54
CA TYR A 185 -11.60 22.76 -6.83
C TYR A 185 -10.69 23.97 -6.72
N GLY A 186 -11.29 25.14 -6.53
CA GLY A 186 -10.55 26.39 -6.31
C GLY A 186 -9.95 27.01 -7.57
N LEU A 187 -10.43 26.64 -8.77
CA LEU A 187 -9.92 27.18 -10.04
C LEU A 187 -10.25 28.66 -10.20
N THR A 188 -9.26 29.45 -10.58
CA THR A 188 -9.38 30.86 -10.94
C THR A 188 -8.91 31.07 -12.38
N ARG A 189 -9.05 32.29 -12.91
CA ARG A 189 -8.52 32.63 -14.25
C ARG A 189 -6.99 32.52 -14.32
N ASN A 190 -6.31 32.60 -13.19
CA ASN A 190 -4.85 32.53 -13.09
C ASN A 190 -4.34 31.12 -12.79
N THR A 191 -5.20 30.14 -12.59
CA THR A 191 -4.80 28.76 -12.34
C THR A 191 -4.19 28.16 -13.58
N GLY A 192 -2.95 27.71 -13.48
CA GLY A 192 -2.19 27.11 -14.56
C GLY A 192 -1.65 25.71 -14.22
N ALA A 193 -0.68 25.28 -15.01
CA ALA A 193 -0.07 23.97 -14.87
C ALA A 193 0.66 23.79 -13.51
N ALA A 194 1.23 24.86 -12.98
CA ALA A 194 1.97 24.84 -11.72
C ALA A 194 1.02 24.55 -10.53
N GLU A 195 -0.12 25.24 -10.46
CA GLU A 195 -1.12 25.07 -9.41
C GLU A 195 -1.75 23.68 -9.45
N ILE A 196 -2.09 23.20 -10.64
CA ILE A 196 -2.66 21.86 -10.83
C ILE A 196 -1.63 20.78 -10.46
N THR A 197 -0.35 20.99 -10.81
CA THR A 197 0.72 20.06 -10.46
C THR A 197 0.94 20.03 -8.94
N LYS A 198 0.95 21.18 -8.30
CA LYS A 198 1.03 21.28 -6.83
C LYS A 198 -0.14 20.52 -6.18
N ALA A 199 -1.37 20.81 -6.61
CA ALA A 199 -2.56 20.14 -6.09
C ALA A 199 -2.51 18.61 -6.28
N ALA A 200 -1.93 18.12 -7.37
CA ALA A 200 -1.78 16.69 -7.61
C ALA A 200 -0.77 16.03 -6.65
N LEU A 201 0.35 16.67 -6.34
CA LEU A 201 1.30 16.16 -5.33
C LEU A 201 0.70 16.24 -3.92
N GLU A 202 0.09 17.37 -3.56
CA GLU A 202 -0.59 17.58 -2.27
C GLU A 202 -1.70 16.55 -2.04
N SER A 203 -2.43 16.16 -3.08
CA SER A 203 -3.53 15.19 -2.96
C SER A 203 -3.06 13.82 -2.45
N VAL A 204 -1.83 13.42 -2.74
CA VAL A 204 -1.23 12.19 -2.21
C VAL A 204 -0.93 12.34 -0.73
N CYS A 205 -0.44 13.50 -0.29
CA CYS A 205 -0.14 13.78 1.11
C CYS A 205 -1.43 13.83 1.94
N TYR A 206 -2.49 14.47 1.43
CA TYR A 206 -3.80 14.50 2.12
C TYR A 206 -4.40 13.11 2.30
N GLN A 207 -4.40 12.28 1.26
CA GLN A 207 -4.88 10.90 1.36
C GLN A 207 -4.03 10.07 2.33
N THR A 208 -2.70 10.28 2.35
CA THR A 208 -1.82 9.62 3.31
C THR A 208 -2.14 10.05 4.73
N SER A 209 -2.41 11.34 4.96
CA SER A 209 -2.84 11.85 6.26
C SER A 209 -4.16 11.21 6.72
N ASP A 210 -5.16 11.11 5.84
CA ASP A 210 -6.43 10.46 6.15
C ASP A 210 -6.24 9.00 6.54
N LEU A 211 -5.34 8.32 5.84
CA LEU A 211 -5.01 6.92 6.11
C LEU A 211 -4.32 6.75 7.45
N LEU A 212 -3.35 7.63 7.79
CA LEU A 212 -2.66 7.61 9.08
C LEU A 212 -3.63 7.90 10.24
N VAL A 213 -4.56 8.84 10.06
CA VAL A 213 -5.62 9.11 11.04
C VAL A 213 -6.50 7.88 11.25
N ALA A 214 -6.83 7.14 10.20
CA ALA A 214 -7.59 5.89 10.32
C ALA A 214 -6.79 4.82 11.07
N ILE A 215 -5.49 4.68 10.78
CA ILE A 215 -4.58 3.78 11.48
C ILE A 215 -4.51 4.14 12.98
N GLU A 216 -4.31 5.41 13.32
CA GLU A 216 -4.20 5.86 14.71
C GLU A 216 -5.48 5.60 15.52
N LYS A 217 -6.65 5.70 14.90
CA LYS A 217 -7.94 5.40 15.54
C LYS A 217 -8.11 3.91 15.85
N ASP A 218 -7.63 3.03 14.97
CA ASP A 218 -7.74 1.58 15.14
C ASP A 218 -6.61 1.00 15.99
N TRP A 219 -5.42 1.60 15.93
CA TRP A 219 -4.21 1.18 16.63
C TRP A 219 -3.76 2.23 17.64
N GLN A 220 -4.25 2.14 18.88
CA GLN A 220 -4.03 3.15 19.93
C GLN A 220 -2.78 2.90 20.80
N SER A 221 -1.99 1.85 20.54
CA SER A 221 -0.99 1.40 21.52
C SER A 221 0.27 2.25 21.60
N ASN A 222 0.67 2.93 20.51
CA ASN A 222 1.78 3.91 20.50
C ASN A 222 1.65 4.82 19.28
N LYS A 223 1.83 6.13 19.48
CA LYS A 223 1.89 7.07 18.34
C LYS A 223 3.06 6.73 17.42
N THR A 224 2.75 6.46 16.18
CA THR A 224 3.77 6.30 15.14
C THR A 224 4.36 7.66 14.82
N ASN A 225 5.61 7.87 15.16
CA ASN A 225 6.33 9.11 14.86
C ASN A 225 7.21 8.99 13.60
N ILE A 226 7.34 7.78 13.05
CA ILE A 226 8.24 7.50 11.92
C ILE A 226 7.50 6.63 10.90
N ILE A 227 7.43 7.12 9.66
CA ILE A 227 6.98 6.35 8.52
C ILE A 227 8.19 6.05 7.66
N ARG A 228 8.43 4.79 7.36
CA ARG A 228 9.44 4.35 6.40
C ARG A 228 8.84 4.30 5.02
N VAL A 229 9.47 4.96 4.07
CA VAL A 229 8.91 5.14 2.73
C VAL A 229 9.80 4.54 1.66
N ASP A 230 9.17 4.01 0.62
CA ASP A 230 9.81 3.56 -0.61
C ASP A 230 8.91 3.82 -1.82
N GLY A 231 9.35 3.37 -2.99
CA GLY A 231 8.67 3.60 -4.26
C GLY A 231 9.13 4.86 -4.99
N GLY A 232 8.63 5.05 -6.21
CA GLY A 232 9.14 6.09 -7.11
C GLY A 232 8.93 7.52 -6.63
N MET A 233 7.85 7.80 -5.88
CA MET A 233 7.60 9.15 -5.36
C MET A 233 8.44 9.50 -4.13
N ALA A 234 9.03 8.51 -3.45
CA ALA A 234 9.95 8.77 -2.34
C ALA A 234 11.21 9.56 -2.74
N ALA A 235 11.46 9.70 -4.05
CA ALA A 235 12.52 10.55 -4.59
C ALA A 235 12.20 12.06 -4.56
N SER A 236 10.94 12.45 -4.28
CA SER A 236 10.55 13.86 -4.14
C SER A 236 10.65 14.28 -2.67
N ASP A 237 11.69 15.04 -2.34
CA ASP A 237 11.88 15.57 -0.99
C ASP A 237 10.71 16.46 -0.57
N TRP A 238 10.18 17.25 -1.49
CA TRP A 238 9.04 18.12 -1.24
C TRP A 238 7.79 17.34 -0.80
N THR A 239 7.45 16.26 -1.53
CA THR A 239 6.32 15.41 -1.18
C THR A 239 6.52 14.71 0.16
N MET A 240 7.76 14.31 0.47
CA MET A 240 8.08 13.60 1.72
C MET A 240 8.14 14.53 2.94
N GLN A 241 8.36 15.84 2.75
CA GLN A 241 8.40 16.83 3.83
C GLN A 241 7.03 17.44 4.14
N MET A 242 6.10 17.36 3.21
CA MET A 242 4.72 17.81 3.39
C MET A 242 3.90 16.83 4.25
#